data_bd9a57ce9ba658d348980dcf65e4bee8
#
_entry.id   bd9a57ce9ba658d348980dcf65e4bee8
#
_cell.length_a   1.000
_cell.length_b   1.000
_cell.length_c   1.000
_cell.angle_alpha   90.00
_cell.angle_beta   90.00
_cell.angle_gamma   90.00
#
_symmetry.space_group_name_H-M   'P 1'
#
loop_
_entity.id
_entity.type
_entity.pdbx_description
1 polymer ?
#
loop_
_entity_poly.entity_id
_entity_poly.type
_entity_poly.pdbx_seq_one_letter_code
_entity_poly.pdbx_strand_id
1 'polypeptide(L)'
;MAGSTSTDSLPPLAVVGLSFKFPEDATSSDAFWQMLLEGRCVSTEFPADRMNIDAHYHPDRNRLDSVSMRGGHFLKENLAAFDAPFFSMSAAEAEAMDPQQRMVLETVYRALENAGLPMEKVARSKTSVIAGSFSDDYFLLQTKDPLDMPKYTAVGTSRNMLANRVSWFFDLLGPSVAVDTACSSSLIALDMTCQSIWSGDAAMGVTIGSNVILTPELTMSLDNLGLLSRDSLSYSFDSRANGYARGEGIGVIVIKRLDSAIRDGDTVRAVIRSSSSNQDGKTPGITQPSKDAQVRLIRDTYKKAGLDMSLTRYFEAHGTGTPIGDPIEARAIGMAFRRYMSPEKPLYV
;
A
#
# COMPACT_ATOMS: atom_id res chain seq x y z
N MET A 1 35.43 -33.10 9.95
CA MET A 1 34.07 -32.84 9.45
C MET A 1 33.94 -31.31 9.27
N ALA A 2 34.10 -30.86 8.05
CA ALA A 2 33.98 -29.44 7.73
C ALA A 2 32.47 -29.11 7.60
N GLY A 3 31.94 -28.38 8.57
CA GLY A 3 30.56 -27.87 8.49
C GLY A 3 30.48 -26.84 7.38
N SER A 4 29.82 -27.17 6.30
CA SER A 4 29.41 -26.20 5.28
C SER A 4 28.38 -25.27 5.89
N THR A 5 28.79 -24.06 6.26
CA THR A 5 27.87 -22.96 6.49
C THR A 5 27.37 -22.49 5.13
N SER A 6 26.44 -23.23 4.51
CA SER A 6 25.63 -22.65 3.45
C SER A 6 24.77 -21.58 4.10
N THR A 7 25.07 -20.33 3.85
CA THR A 7 24.14 -19.22 4.08
C THR A 7 23.03 -19.43 3.06
N ASP A 8 22.03 -20.27 3.39
CA ASP A 8 20.85 -20.45 2.55
C ASP A 8 20.09 -19.12 2.50
N SER A 9 20.43 -18.33 1.48
CA SER A 9 19.64 -17.12 1.17
C SER A 9 18.24 -17.56 0.77
N LEU A 10 17.22 -16.83 1.20
CA LEU A 10 15.84 -17.12 0.85
C LEU A 10 15.68 -17.22 -0.68
N PRO A 11 14.89 -18.18 -1.18
CA PRO A 11 14.63 -18.29 -2.61
C PRO A 11 13.97 -17.01 -3.13
N PRO A 12 14.45 -16.46 -4.26
CA PRO A 12 13.86 -15.25 -4.85
C PRO A 12 12.39 -15.47 -5.21
N LEU A 13 11.59 -14.42 -5.06
CA LEU A 13 10.19 -14.39 -5.49
C LEU A 13 10.04 -13.51 -6.73
N ALA A 14 9.08 -13.83 -7.58
CA ALA A 14 8.76 -13.10 -8.80
C ALA A 14 7.41 -12.39 -8.66
N VAL A 15 7.36 -11.11 -8.98
CA VAL A 15 6.11 -10.42 -9.28
C VAL A 15 5.74 -10.80 -10.71
N VAL A 16 4.65 -11.54 -10.87
CA VAL A 16 4.20 -12.06 -12.18
C VAL A 16 3.01 -11.29 -12.74
N GLY A 17 2.28 -10.57 -11.90
CA GLY A 17 1.16 -9.72 -12.31
C GLY A 17 1.03 -8.52 -11.41
N LEU A 18 0.48 -7.44 -11.96
CA LEU A 18 0.17 -6.24 -11.22
C LEU A 18 -1.02 -5.50 -11.85
N SER A 19 -1.76 -4.80 -11.00
CA SER A 19 -2.78 -3.84 -11.43
C SER A 19 -2.95 -2.80 -10.34
N PHE A 20 -3.36 -1.61 -10.73
CA PHE A 20 -3.60 -0.54 -9.78
C PHE A 20 -4.59 0.50 -10.34
N LYS A 21 -5.15 1.26 -9.43
CA LYS A 21 -5.92 2.46 -9.66
C LYS A 21 -5.28 3.54 -8.78
N PHE A 22 -4.60 4.50 -9.38
CA PHE A 22 -3.97 5.63 -8.71
C PHE A 22 -4.60 6.95 -9.16
N PRO A 23 -4.31 8.06 -8.46
CA PRO A 23 -4.91 9.35 -8.76
C PRO A 23 -4.79 9.76 -10.22
N GLU A 24 -5.77 10.52 -10.69
CA GLU A 24 -5.89 11.00 -12.05
C GLU A 24 -6.04 9.84 -13.07
N ASP A 25 -5.21 9.83 -14.11
CA ASP A 25 -5.20 8.85 -15.19
C ASP A 25 -4.19 7.72 -14.97
N ALA A 26 -3.57 7.62 -13.79
CA ALA A 26 -2.60 6.57 -13.47
C ALA A 26 -3.27 5.22 -13.19
N THR A 27 -3.93 4.65 -14.18
CA THR A 27 -4.65 3.36 -14.10
C THR A 27 -4.01 2.26 -14.94
N SER A 28 -2.88 2.54 -15.58
CA SER A 28 -2.02 1.58 -16.29
C SER A 28 -0.54 1.88 -16.04
N SER A 29 0.32 0.89 -16.25
CA SER A 29 1.77 1.06 -16.10
C SER A 29 2.31 2.17 -16.99
N ASP A 30 1.85 2.26 -18.25
CA ASP A 30 2.32 3.27 -19.19
C ASP A 30 1.86 4.68 -18.79
N ALA A 31 0.59 4.85 -18.39
CA ALA A 31 0.06 6.14 -17.94
C ALA A 31 0.76 6.60 -16.66
N PHE A 32 0.98 5.70 -15.72
CA PHE A 32 1.70 6.03 -14.48
C PHE A 32 3.16 6.38 -14.76
N TRP A 33 3.83 5.65 -15.66
CA TRP A 33 5.21 5.94 -16.05
C TRP A 33 5.34 7.32 -16.72
N GLN A 34 4.41 7.66 -17.62
CA GLN A 34 4.38 8.99 -18.24
C GLN A 34 4.16 10.10 -17.22
N MET A 35 3.25 9.91 -16.27
CA MET A 35 3.02 10.85 -15.17
C MET A 35 4.31 11.11 -14.39
N LEU A 36 5.09 10.06 -14.08
CA LEU A 36 6.37 10.18 -13.38
C LEU A 36 7.43 10.89 -14.23
N LEU A 37 7.56 10.55 -15.50
CA LEU A 37 8.51 11.19 -16.41
C LEU A 37 8.24 12.69 -16.59
N GLU A 38 6.98 13.07 -16.63
CA GLU A 38 6.55 14.47 -16.75
C GLU A 38 6.65 15.24 -15.43
N GLY A 39 6.93 14.56 -14.32
CA GLY A 39 6.97 15.16 -12.97
C GLY A 39 5.63 15.80 -12.60
N ARG A 40 4.49 15.25 -13.07
CA ARG A 40 3.16 15.81 -12.81
C ARG A 40 2.77 15.68 -11.36
N CYS A 41 2.39 16.79 -10.75
CA CYS A 41 1.65 16.79 -9.50
C CYS A 41 0.15 16.67 -9.81
N VAL A 42 -0.50 15.70 -9.17
CA VAL A 42 -1.92 15.40 -9.40
C VAL A 42 -2.78 15.70 -8.16
N SER A 43 -2.30 16.58 -7.30
CA SER A 43 -3.10 17.11 -6.19
C SER A 43 -4.24 17.99 -6.71
N THR A 44 -5.43 17.74 -6.21
CA THR A 44 -6.64 18.50 -6.53
C THR A 44 -7.38 18.88 -5.26
N GLU A 45 -8.33 19.80 -5.35
CA GLU A 45 -9.27 20.05 -4.26
C GLU A 45 -10.10 18.79 -3.97
N PHE A 46 -10.61 18.65 -2.73
CA PHE A 46 -11.48 17.53 -2.38
C PHE A 46 -12.69 17.48 -3.32
N PRO A 47 -12.90 16.35 -4.02
CA PRO A 47 -14.07 16.19 -4.88
C PRO A 47 -15.37 16.26 -4.07
N ALA A 48 -16.40 16.85 -4.66
CA ALA A 48 -17.69 17.03 -3.99
C ALA A 48 -18.38 15.71 -3.61
N ASP A 49 -18.08 14.62 -4.32
CA ASP A 49 -18.55 13.26 -4.04
C ASP A 49 -17.77 12.55 -2.91
N ARG A 50 -16.71 13.18 -2.38
CA ARG A 50 -15.96 12.73 -1.21
C ARG A 50 -16.43 13.45 0.04
N MET A 51 -16.38 14.78 0.02
CA MET A 51 -16.87 15.62 1.12
C MET A 51 -17.09 17.06 0.64
N ASN A 52 -17.99 17.77 1.32
CA ASN A 52 -18.09 19.22 1.18
C ASN A 52 -16.96 19.89 1.97
N ILE A 53 -15.84 20.19 1.30
CA ILE A 53 -14.66 20.76 1.95
C ILE A 53 -14.95 22.12 2.59
N ASP A 54 -15.85 22.94 2.04
CA ASP A 54 -16.20 24.24 2.61
C ASP A 54 -16.86 24.15 3.99
N ALA A 55 -17.52 23.02 4.28
CA ALA A 55 -18.10 22.77 5.59
C ALA A 55 -17.06 22.35 6.66
N HIS A 56 -15.88 21.93 6.24
CA HIS A 56 -14.85 21.37 7.13
C HIS A 56 -13.54 22.15 7.14
N TYR A 57 -13.31 23.05 6.18
CA TYR A 57 -12.07 23.80 6.07
C TYR A 57 -12.02 25.00 7.00
N HIS A 58 -10.89 25.20 7.68
CA HIS A 58 -10.55 26.43 8.36
C HIS A 58 -9.03 26.67 8.32
N PRO A 59 -8.55 27.91 8.05
CA PRO A 59 -7.11 28.17 7.92
C PRO A 59 -6.35 28.13 9.26
N ASP A 60 -7.04 28.27 10.39
CA ASP A 60 -6.45 28.21 11.72
C ASP A 60 -6.31 26.75 12.18
N ARG A 61 -5.09 26.25 12.23
CA ARG A 61 -4.74 24.90 12.71
C ARG A 61 -5.06 24.61 14.18
N ASN A 62 -5.30 25.61 14.98
CA ASN A 62 -5.66 25.41 16.37
C ASN A 62 -7.12 24.99 16.54
N ARG A 63 -7.90 25.05 15.47
CA ARG A 63 -9.27 24.52 15.45
C ARG A 63 -9.23 23.02 15.23
N LEU A 64 -9.66 22.27 16.24
CA LEU A 64 -9.66 20.79 16.22
C LEU A 64 -10.85 20.18 15.47
N ASP A 65 -11.86 20.99 15.13
CA ASP A 65 -13.10 20.61 14.45
C ASP A 65 -13.07 20.88 12.93
N SER A 66 -11.89 21.08 12.37
CA SER A 66 -11.72 21.43 10.96
C SER A 66 -10.42 20.86 10.39
N VAL A 67 -10.26 20.96 9.07
CA VAL A 67 -9.02 20.65 8.35
C VAL A 67 -8.39 21.93 7.82
N SER A 68 -7.06 22.02 7.84
CA SER A 68 -6.31 23.20 7.41
C SER A 68 -5.85 23.14 5.94
N MET A 69 -6.21 22.08 5.21
CA MET A 69 -5.93 21.92 3.77
C MET A 69 -7.24 21.71 2.99
N ARG A 70 -7.20 21.99 1.70
CA ARG A 70 -8.36 21.88 0.82
C ARG A 70 -8.26 20.74 -0.19
N GLY A 71 -7.14 20.00 -0.23
CA GLY A 71 -6.92 19.05 -1.29
C GLY A 71 -6.14 17.82 -0.88
N GLY A 72 -5.89 16.97 -1.88
CA GLY A 72 -5.16 15.71 -1.81
C GLY A 72 -5.07 15.08 -3.21
N HIS A 73 -4.79 13.81 -3.27
CA HIS A 73 -4.65 13.04 -4.51
C HIS A 73 -5.80 12.03 -4.61
N PHE A 74 -6.75 12.25 -5.51
CA PHE A 74 -8.00 11.50 -5.59
C PHE A 74 -8.11 10.69 -6.86
N LEU A 75 -8.77 9.53 -6.76
CA LEU A 75 -9.19 8.75 -7.91
C LEU A 75 -10.25 9.50 -8.70
N LYS A 76 -10.13 9.51 -10.03
CA LYS A 76 -11.15 10.07 -10.94
C LYS A 76 -12.33 9.13 -11.15
N GLU A 77 -12.14 7.86 -10.85
CA GLU A 77 -13.19 6.86 -11.06
C GLU A 77 -14.39 7.12 -10.15
N ASN A 78 -15.58 6.82 -10.67
CA ASN A 78 -16.80 6.82 -9.85
C ASN A 78 -16.74 5.65 -8.86
N LEU A 79 -16.58 5.96 -7.58
CA LEU A 79 -16.49 4.94 -6.52
C LEU A 79 -17.79 4.13 -6.33
N ALA A 80 -18.92 4.62 -6.86
CA ALA A 80 -20.19 3.89 -6.84
C ALA A 80 -20.30 2.86 -7.98
N ALA A 81 -19.50 2.99 -9.03
CA ALA A 81 -19.53 2.06 -10.16
C ALA A 81 -18.93 0.70 -9.76
N PHE A 82 -19.71 -0.36 -10.00
CA PHE A 82 -19.28 -1.73 -9.74
C PHE A 82 -20.15 -2.73 -10.52
N ASP A 83 -19.54 -3.70 -11.16
CA ASP A 83 -20.24 -4.78 -11.85
C ASP A 83 -20.63 -5.89 -10.86
N ALA A 84 -21.65 -5.61 -10.04
CA ALA A 84 -22.11 -6.55 -9.02
C ALA A 84 -22.54 -7.91 -9.59
N PRO A 85 -23.24 -8.01 -10.75
CA PRO A 85 -23.58 -9.30 -11.37
C PRO A 85 -22.36 -10.13 -11.73
N PHE A 86 -21.31 -9.52 -12.29
CA PHE A 86 -20.07 -10.24 -12.60
C PHE A 86 -19.45 -10.89 -11.35
N PHE A 87 -19.49 -10.19 -10.22
CA PHE A 87 -18.97 -10.69 -8.94
C PHE A 87 -20.00 -11.52 -8.16
N SER A 88 -21.11 -11.94 -8.77
CA SER A 88 -22.16 -12.77 -8.17
C SER A 88 -22.79 -12.14 -6.91
N MET A 89 -22.97 -10.82 -6.92
CA MET A 89 -23.52 -10.05 -5.82
C MET A 89 -24.87 -9.42 -6.15
N SER A 90 -25.74 -9.33 -5.15
CA SER A 90 -26.97 -8.55 -5.27
C SER A 90 -26.69 -7.04 -5.16
N ALA A 91 -27.60 -6.23 -5.71
CA ALA A 91 -27.51 -4.77 -5.60
C ALA A 91 -27.43 -4.31 -4.13
N ALA A 92 -28.25 -4.88 -3.25
CA ALA A 92 -28.27 -4.55 -1.82
C ALA A 92 -26.96 -4.91 -1.10
N GLU A 93 -26.29 -6.00 -1.51
CA GLU A 93 -24.98 -6.34 -0.99
C GLU A 93 -23.91 -5.38 -1.50
N ALA A 94 -23.92 -5.08 -2.80
CA ALA A 94 -22.97 -4.16 -3.42
C ALA A 94 -23.08 -2.73 -2.86
N GLU A 95 -24.30 -2.27 -2.56
CA GLU A 95 -24.56 -0.96 -1.95
C GLU A 95 -23.98 -0.87 -0.53
N ALA A 96 -24.14 -1.92 0.28
CA ALA A 96 -23.58 -1.97 1.63
C ALA A 96 -22.05 -2.16 1.65
N MET A 97 -21.43 -2.46 0.53
CA MET A 97 -20.01 -2.81 0.43
C MET A 97 -19.14 -1.55 0.26
N ASP A 98 -18.11 -1.45 1.11
CA ASP A 98 -17.07 -0.40 1.02
C ASP A 98 -16.54 -0.30 -0.42
N PRO A 99 -16.48 0.90 -1.01
CA PRO A 99 -15.84 1.11 -2.31
C PRO A 99 -14.47 0.46 -2.44
N GLN A 100 -13.69 0.40 -1.36
CA GLN A 100 -12.39 -0.28 -1.35
C GLN A 100 -12.55 -1.78 -1.68
N GLN A 101 -13.52 -2.49 -1.08
CA GLN A 101 -13.76 -3.91 -1.38
C GLN A 101 -14.16 -4.12 -2.84
N ARG A 102 -15.01 -3.24 -3.39
CA ARG A 102 -15.45 -3.29 -4.80
C ARG A 102 -14.26 -3.12 -5.74
N MET A 103 -13.48 -2.05 -5.55
CA MET A 103 -12.32 -1.77 -6.39
C MET A 103 -11.20 -2.79 -6.23
N VAL A 104 -11.01 -3.36 -5.03
CA VAL A 104 -10.05 -4.44 -4.80
C VAL A 104 -10.40 -5.67 -5.62
N LEU A 105 -11.67 -6.10 -5.67
CA LEU A 105 -12.10 -7.24 -6.49
C LEU A 105 -11.76 -7.03 -7.97
N GLU A 106 -12.11 -5.87 -8.54
CA GLU A 106 -11.80 -5.54 -9.93
C GLU A 106 -10.29 -5.46 -10.20
N THR A 107 -9.54 -4.88 -9.25
CA THR A 107 -8.10 -4.72 -9.42
C THR A 107 -7.38 -6.06 -9.31
N VAL A 108 -7.84 -6.97 -8.42
CA VAL A 108 -7.32 -8.35 -8.33
C VAL A 108 -7.62 -9.11 -9.62
N TYR A 109 -8.84 -9.01 -10.15
CA TYR A 109 -9.19 -9.64 -11.42
C TYR A 109 -8.22 -9.21 -12.53
N ARG A 110 -8.02 -7.89 -12.69
CA ARG A 110 -7.08 -7.33 -13.67
C ARG A 110 -5.62 -7.74 -13.42
N ALA A 111 -5.20 -7.88 -12.15
CA ALA A 111 -3.84 -8.33 -11.82
C ALA A 111 -3.61 -9.79 -12.20
N LEU A 112 -4.63 -10.66 -12.03
CA LEU A 112 -4.59 -12.04 -12.47
C LEU A 112 -4.59 -12.14 -14.01
N GLU A 113 -5.40 -11.34 -14.71
CA GLU A 113 -5.33 -11.23 -16.18
C GLU A 113 -3.95 -10.77 -16.65
N ASN A 114 -3.38 -9.74 -16.00
CA ASN A 114 -2.04 -9.26 -16.30
C ASN A 114 -0.94 -10.31 -16.06
N ALA A 115 -1.18 -11.25 -15.13
CA ALA A 115 -0.33 -12.41 -14.89
C ALA A 115 -0.54 -13.57 -15.88
N GLY A 116 -1.56 -13.52 -16.75
CA GLY A 116 -1.97 -14.65 -17.61
C GLY A 116 -2.58 -15.81 -16.82
N LEU A 117 -3.18 -15.53 -15.68
CA LEU A 117 -3.76 -16.50 -14.77
C LEU A 117 -5.30 -16.40 -14.78
N PRO A 118 -6.00 -17.11 -15.66
CA PRO A 118 -7.45 -17.14 -15.68
C PRO A 118 -8.01 -17.78 -14.40
N MET A 119 -9.27 -17.46 -14.08
CA MET A 119 -9.92 -17.88 -12.83
C MET A 119 -9.86 -19.40 -12.60
N GLU A 120 -10.02 -20.18 -13.65
CA GLU A 120 -10.00 -21.66 -13.60
C GLU A 120 -8.63 -22.20 -13.17
N LYS A 121 -7.54 -21.47 -13.43
CA LYS A 121 -6.18 -21.87 -13.01
C LYS A 121 -5.90 -21.51 -11.54
N VAL A 122 -6.54 -20.47 -11.02
CA VAL A 122 -6.31 -20.01 -9.65
C VAL A 122 -7.29 -20.61 -8.66
N ALA A 123 -8.50 -20.99 -9.10
CA ALA A 123 -9.51 -21.60 -8.26
C ALA A 123 -8.95 -22.85 -7.55
N ARG A 124 -9.29 -22.98 -6.27
CA ARG A 124 -8.83 -24.05 -5.36
C ARG A 124 -7.31 -24.12 -5.18
N SER A 125 -6.58 -23.10 -5.62
CA SER A 125 -5.13 -23.03 -5.40
C SER A 125 -4.79 -22.62 -3.97
N LYS A 126 -3.61 -23.05 -3.50
CA LYS A 126 -3.06 -22.62 -2.21
C LYS A 126 -2.45 -21.20 -2.34
N THR A 127 -3.30 -20.21 -2.66
CA THR A 127 -2.92 -18.82 -2.84
C THR A 127 -3.29 -18.02 -1.60
N SER A 128 -2.31 -17.30 -1.03
CA SER A 128 -2.54 -16.37 0.06
C SER A 128 -3.07 -15.03 -0.46
N VAL A 129 -3.94 -14.38 0.31
CA VAL A 129 -4.44 -13.01 0.05
C VAL A 129 -4.18 -12.17 1.28
N ILE A 130 -3.29 -11.19 1.16
CA ILE A 130 -2.96 -10.30 2.27
C ILE A 130 -3.25 -8.85 1.85
N ALA A 131 -4.16 -8.20 2.58
CA ALA A 131 -4.62 -6.84 2.28
C ALA A 131 -4.21 -5.85 3.36
N GLY A 132 -3.55 -4.77 2.97
CA GLY A 132 -3.19 -3.65 3.82
C GLY A 132 -4.14 -2.47 3.63
N SER A 133 -4.77 -2.01 4.70
CA SER A 133 -5.61 -0.80 4.72
C SER A 133 -5.73 -0.27 6.14
N PHE A 134 -5.96 1.04 6.30
CA PHE A 134 -6.13 1.64 7.63
C PHE A 134 -7.35 2.57 7.75
N SER A 135 -8.14 2.79 6.68
CA SER A 135 -9.33 3.63 6.73
C SER A 135 -10.61 2.82 6.94
N ASP A 136 -11.50 3.34 7.78
CA ASP A 136 -12.82 2.79 8.08
C ASP A 136 -13.94 3.78 7.72
N ASP A 137 -13.68 4.68 6.78
CA ASP A 137 -14.55 5.80 6.46
C ASP A 137 -15.97 5.33 6.07
N TYR A 138 -16.07 4.26 5.29
CA TYR A 138 -17.38 3.75 4.87
C TYR A 138 -18.18 3.12 6.02
N PHE A 139 -17.51 2.49 6.98
CA PHE A 139 -18.14 2.02 8.21
C PHE A 139 -18.70 3.19 9.01
N LEU A 140 -17.94 4.28 9.15
CA LEU A 140 -18.40 5.50 9.84
C LEU A 140 -19.64 6.09 9.16
N LEU A 141 -19.66 6.11 7.83
CA LEU A 141 -20.83 6.60 7.07
C LEU A 141 -22.08 5.74 7.32
N GLN A 142 -21.95 4.42 7.24
CA GLN A 142 -23.10 3.51 7.37
C GLN A 142 -23.63 3.39 8.81
N THR A 143 -22.80 3.71 9.80
CA THR A 143 -23.18 3.57 11.22
C THR A 143 -23.56 4.90 11.88
N LYS A 144 -23.61 5.99 11.12
CA LYS A 144 -24.04 7.31 11.61
C LYS A 144 -25.42 7.29 12.25
N ASP A 145 -26.36 6.61 11.59
CA ASP A 145 -27.69 6.36 12.13
C ASP A 145 -27.91 4.85 12.30
N PRO A 146 -27.93 4.34 13.55
CA PRO A 146 -28.13 2.91 13.79
C PRO A 146 -29.51 2.40 13.38
N LEU A 147 -30.49 3.28 13.12
CA LEU A 147 -31.81 2.91 12.66
C LEU A 147 -31.89 2.71 11.14
N ASP A 148 -30.89 3.21 10.39
CA ASP A 148 -30.81 3.13 8.92
C ASP A 148 -29.61 2.31 8.44
N MET A 149 -29.18 1.34 9.23
CA MET A 149 -28.04 0.48 8.86
C MET A 149 -28.44 -0.54 7.80
N PRO A 150 -27.73 -0.62 6.66
CA PRO A 150 -27.93 -1.64 5.64
C PRO A 150 -27.79 -3.07 6.19
N LYS A 151 -28.56 -4.01 5.65
CA LYS A 151 -28.55 -5.43 6.06
C LYS A 151 -27.14 -6.05 6.03
N TYR A 152 -26.32 -5.67 5.05
CA TYR A 152 -25.00 -6.26 4.79
C TYR A 152 -23.83 -5.44 5.36
N THR A 153 -24.08 -4.44 6.22
CA THR A 153 -23.04 -3.57 6.79
C THR A 153 -21.88 -4.37 7.39
N ALA A 154 -22.15 -5.41 8.18
CA ALA A 154 -21.08 -6.18 8.84
C ALA A 154 -20.08 -6.79 7.86
N VAL A 155 -20.52 -7.37 6.76
CA VAL A 155 -19.65 -7.95 5.72
C VAL A 155 -19.24 -6.93 4.67
N GLY A 156 -19.97 -5.85 4.52
CA GLY A 156 -19.70 -4.77 3.58
C GLY A 156 -18.60 -3.84 4.05
N THR A 157 -18.42 -3.65 5.36
CA THR A 157 -17.50 -2.65 5.90
C THR A 157 -16.33 -3.22 6.72
N SER A 158 -16.40 -4.50 7.13
CA SER A 158 -15.30 -5.10 7.91
C SER A 158 -14.00 -5.20 7.09
N ARG A 159 -12.88 -4.74 7.67
CA ARG A 159 -11.56 -4.76 7.00
C ARG A 159 -11.12 -6.15 6.54
N ASN A 160 -11.39 -7.19 7.34
CA ASN A 160 -11.03 -8.56 6.96
C ASN A 160 -11.65 -8.98 5.63
N MET A 161 -12.74 -8.36 5.22
CA MET A 161 -13.40 -8.64 3.95
C MET A 161 -12.61 -8.13 2.72
N LEU A 162 -11.68 -7.20 2.89
CA LEU A 162 -10.75 -6.81 1.83
C LEU A 162 -9.94 -8.01 1.28
N ALA A 163 -9.56 -8.93 2.16
CA ALA A 163 -8.87 -10.16 1.76
C ALA A 163 -9.85 -11.33 1.55
N ASN A 164 -10.78 -11.53 2.50
CA ASN A 164 -11.62 -12.72 2.52
C ASN A 164 -12.62 -12.76 1.35
N ARG A 165 -13.12 -11.62 0.91
CA ARG A 165 -14.02 -11.55 -0.25
C ARG A 165 -13.30 -11.92 -1.55
N VAL A 166 -12.04 -11.53 -1.68
CA VAL A 166 -11.16 -11.95 -2.79
C VAL A 166 -10.98 -13.47 -2.75
N SER A 167 -10.58 -14.00 -1.60
CA SER A 167 -10.39 -15.45 -1.42
C SER A 167 -11.68 -16.22 -1.73
N TRP A 168 -12.83 -15.72 -1.29
CA TRP A 168 -14.14 -16.35 -1.54
C TRP A 168 -14.51 -16.32 -3.04
N PHE A 169 -14.39 -15.17 -3.69
CA PHE A 169 -14.80 -15.02 -5.09
C PHE A 169 -13.93 -15.84 -6.05
N PHE A 170 -12.62 -15.86 -5.83
CA PHE A 170 -11.66 -16.59 -6.67
C PHE A 170 -11.43 -18.05 -6.20
N ASP A 171 -12.14 -18.52 -5.18
CA ASP A 171 -12.01 -19.87 -4.56
C ASP A 171 -10.55 -20.19 -4.18
N LEU A 172 -9.89 -19.27 -3.42
CA LEU A 172 -8.50 -19.40 -3.00
C LEU A 172 -8.42 -20.03 -1.60
N LEU A 173 -7.51 -20.98 -1.41
CA LEU A 173 -7.44 -21.82 -0.20
C LEU A 173 -6.25 -21.51 0.72
N GLY A 174 -5.43 -20.51 0.39
CA GLY A 174 -4.32 -20.08 1.24
C GLY A 174 -4.73 -19.14 2.37
N PRO A 175 -3.78 -18.68 3.19
CA PRO A 175 -4.01 -17.68 4.22
C PRO A 175 -4.68 -16.41 3.66
N SER A 176 -5.68 -15.88 4.38
CA SER A 176 -6.45 -14.70 3.96
C SER A 176 -6.54 -13.74 5.14
N VAL A 177 -5.83 -12.60 5.07
CA VAL A 177 -5.61 -11.70 6.21
C VAL A 177 -5.69 -10.24 5.75
N ALA A 178 -6.36 -9.41 6.55
CA ALA A 178 -6.22 -7.96 6.44
C ALA A 178 -5.35 -7.45 7.60
N VAL A 179 -4.47 -6.50 7.30
CA VAL A 179 -3.52 -5.93 8.25
C VAL A 179 -3.59 -4.40 8.23
N ASP A 180 -3.51 -3.82 9.43
CA ASP A 180 -3.41 -2.39 9.64
C ASP A 180 -2.13 -2.06 10.40
N THR A 181 -1.20 -1.41 9.73
CA THR A 181 -0.01 -0.80 10.30
C THR A 181 0.15 0.64 9.79
N ALA A 182 -0.99 1.32 9.63
CA ALA A 182 -1.10 2.67 9.07
C ALA A 182 -0.46 2.76 7.67
N CYS A 183 0.39 3.77 7.41
CA CYS A 183 1.02 3.99 6.11
C CYS A 183 1.89 2.83 5.61
N SER A 184 2.37 1.94 6.48
CA SER A 184 3.16 0.77 6.08
C SER A 184 2.31 -0.49 5.78
N SER A 185 0.97 -0.43 5.88
CA SER A 185 0.10 -1.60 5.78
C SER A 185 0.33 -2.44 4.52
N SER A 186 0.48 -1.81 3.37
CA SER A 186 0.70 -2.53 2.10
C SER A 186 2.08 -3.19 2.02
N LEU A 187 3.14 -2.59 2.61
CA LEU A 187 4.47 -3.21 2.67
C LEU A 187 4.52 -4.35 3.69
N ILE A 188 3.81 -4.24 4.82
CA ILE A 188 3.65 -5.35 5.76
C ILE A 188 2.84 -6.48 5.12
N ALA A 189 1.77 -6.16 4.38
CA ALA A 189 1.04 -7.15 3.59
C ALA A 189 1.95 -7.87 2.59
N LEU A 190 2.85 -7.13 1.92
CA LEU A 190 3.87 -7.70 1.05
C LEU A 190 4.82 -8.64 1.80
N ASP A 191 5.36 -8.21 2.94
CA ASP A 191 6.25 -9.05 3.76
C ASP A 191 5.53 -10.34 4.20
N MET A 192 4.31 -10.25 4.70
CA MET A 192 3.50 -11.41 5.10
C MET A 192 3.22 -12.35 3.92
N THR A 193 2.93 -11.81 2.73
CA THR A 193 2.77 -12.61 1.51
C THR A 193 4.06 -13.34 1.16
N CYS A 194 5.20 -12.67 1.20
CA CYS A 194 6.50 -13.29 0.98
C CYS A 194 6.78 -14.40 2.00
N GLN A 195 6.52 -14.15 3.29
CA GLN A 195 6.70 -15.14 4.35
C GLN A 195 5.81 -16.37 4.13
N SER A 196 4.54 -16.19 3.73
CA SER A 196 3.64 -17.32 3.47
C SER A 196 4.10 -18.22 2.31
N ILE A 197 4.79 -17.64 1.31
CA ILE A 197 5.39 -18.42 0.21
C ILE A 197 6.67 -19.09 0.66
N TRP A 198 7.54 -18.42 1.40
CA TRP A 198 8.79 -18.99 1.90
C TRP A 198 8.56 -20.12 2.91
N SER A 199 7.54 -20.02 3.77
CA SER A 199 7.16 -21.09 4.71
C SER A 199 6.48 -22.29 4.04
N GLY A 200 6.00 -22.14 2.79
CA GLY A 200 5.23 -23.17 2.09
C GLY A 200 3.74 -23.20 2.46
N ASP A 201 3.25 -22.19 3.20
CA ASP A 201 1.82 -22.04 3.50
C ASP A 201 1.02 -21.64 2.26
N ALA A 202 1.67 -21.01 1.29
CA ALA A 202 1.11 -20.67 -0.01
C ALA A 202 2.08 -20.99 -1.14
N ALA A 203 1.54 -21.37 -2.31
CA ALA A 203 2.30 -21.54 -3.54
C ALA A 203 2.40 -20.24 -4.35
N MET A 204 1.44 -19.35 -4.16
CA MET A 204 1.30 -18.04 -4.79
C MET A 204 0.66 -17.08 -3.78
N GLY A 205 0.85 -15.79 -3.96
CA GLY A 205 0.23 -14.78 -3.11
C GLY A 205 -0.27 -13.57 -3.88
N VAL A 206 -1.36 -13.00 -3.39
CA VAL A 206 -1.93 -11.72 -3.82
C VAL A 206 -1.72 -10.73 -2.68
N THR A 207 -0.94 -9.69 -2.93
CA THR A 207 -0.76 -8.57 -2.00
C THR A 207 -1.59 -7.40 -2.46
N ILE A 208 -2.32 -6.79 -1.54
CA ILE A 208 -3.25 -5.69 -1.79
C ILE A 208 -2.90 -4.53 -0.88
N GLY A 209 -2.92 -3.31 -1.43
CA GLY A 209 -2.95 -2.07 -0.68
C GLY A 209 -4.16 -1.24 -1.11
N SER A 210 -4.91 -0.69 -0.15
CA SER A 210 -6.08 0.14 -0.45
C SER A 210 -6.21 1.31 0.50
N ASN A 211 -6.58 2.45 -0.07
CA ASN A 211 -7.02 3.63 0.68
C ASN A 211 -8.00 4.45 -0.16
N VAL A 212 -9.14 4.82 0.44
CA VAL A 212 -10.12 5.75 -0.11
C VAL A 212 -10.54 6.72 1.00
N ILE A 213 -10.80 7.97 0.66
CA ILE A 213 -11.11 9.05 1.60
C ILE A 213 -12.56 9.46 1.41
N LEU A 214 -13.44 9.08 2.34
CA LEU A 214 -14.89 9.31 2.21
C LEU A 214 -15.46 10.19 3.30
N THR A 215 -14.69 10.43 4.38
CA THR A 215 -15.15 11.22 5.52
C THR A 215 -14.04 12.14 6.04
N PRO A 216 -14.38 13.25 6.72
CA PRO A 216 -13.40 14.19 7.25
C PRO A 216 -12.68 13.71 8.52
N GLU A 217 -13.25 12.76 9.29
CA GLU A 217 -12.83 12.44 10.66
C GLU A 217 -11.36 12.02 10.73
N LEU A 218 -10.93 11.08 9.88
CA LEU A 218 -9.54 10.65 9.87
C LEU A 218 -8.62 11.78 9.38
N THR A 219 -9.06 12.57 8.39
CA THR A 219 -8.29 13.71 7.89
C THR A 219 -8.11 14.76 8.99
N MET A 220 -9.17 15.13 9.73
CA MET A 220 -9.08 16.03 10.87
C MET A 220 -8.14 15.51 11.97
N SER A 221 -8.25 14.22 12.29
CA SER A 221 -7.40 13.61 13.32
C SER A 221 -5.90 13.67 12.95
N LEU A 222 -5.56 13.45 11.70
CA LEU A 222 -4.19 13.53 11.20
C LEU A 222 -3.68 14.99 11.12
N ASP A 223 -4.55 15.92 10.74
CA ASP A 223 -4.22 17.34 10.71
C ASP A 223 -3.99 17.92 12.10
N ASN A 224 -4.81 17.51 13.08
CA ASN A 224 -4.66 17.89 14.48
C ASN A 224 -3.32 17.43 15.09
N LEU A 225 -2.75 16.34 14.59
CA LEU A 225 -1.41 15.87 14.94
C LEU A 225 -0.30 16.64 14.21
N GLY A 226 -0.64 17.58 13.31
CA GLY A 226 0.33 18.33 12.52
C GLY A 226 1.04 17.51 11.44
N LEU A 227 0.46 16.39 11.01
CA LEU A 227 1.06 15.49 10.04
C LEU A 227 0.78 15.89 8.59
N LEU A 228 -0.31 16.64 8.34
CA LEU A 228 -0.75 16.95 6.99
C LEU A 228 -0.22 18.29 6.49
N SER A 229 0.05 18.36 5.20
CA SER A 229 0.50 19.56 4.50
C SER A 229 -0.65 20.51 4.20
N ARG A 230 -0.51 21.79 4.57
CA ARG A 230 -1.48 22.85 4.25
C ARG A 230 -1.61 23.08 2.74
N ASP A 231 -0.54 22.79 2.01
CA ASP A 231 -0.48 22.99 0.56
C ASP A 231 -1.07 21.82 -0.21
N SER A 232 -1.52 20.76 0.49
CA SER A 232 -1.97 19.50 -0.11
C SER A 232 -0.89 18.84 -1.00
N LEU A 233 0.39 19.05 -0.65
CA LEU A 233 1.57 18.55 -1.36
C LEU A 233 2.55 17.91 -0.37
N SER A 234 3.22 16.84 -0.81
CA SER A 234 4.32 16.22 -0.08
C SER A 234 5.65 16.74 -0.62
N TYR A 235 6.30 17.64 0.11
CA TYR A 235 7.62 18.18 -0.28
C TYR A 235 8.75 17.30 0.25
N SER A 236 8.91 16.11 -0.34
CA SER A 236 9.89 15.10 0.09
C SER A 236 11.31 15.64 0.02
N PHE A 237 12.02 15.60 1.16
CA PHE A 237 13.40 16.06 1.33
C PHE A 237 13.64 17.54 0.97
N ASP A 238 12.60 18.36 0.90
CA ASP A 238 12.66 19.78 0.56
C ASP A 238 12.60 20.66 1.84
N SER A 239 13.18 21.84 1.79
CA SER A 239 13.12 22.83 2.87
C SER A 239 11.70 23.34 3.14
N ARG A 240 10.78 23.20 2.18
CA ARG A 240 9.36 23.52 2.32
C ARG A 240 8.55 22.43 3.02
N ALA A 241 9.17 21.29 3.39
CA ALA A 241 8.48 20.17 4.03
C ALA A 241 7.64 20.65 5.23
N ASN A 242 6.33 20.44 5.17
CA ASN A 242 5.36 20.92 6.17
C ASN A 242 4.27 19.88 6.51
N GLY A 243 4.48 18.63 6.10
CA GLY A 243 3.56 17.52 6.23
C GLY A 243 3.36 16.80 4.89
N TYR A 244 2.56 15.73 4.90
CA TYR A 244 2.22 15.00 3.66
C TYR A 244 0.81 15.34 3.17
N ALA A 245 0.59 15.14 1.88
CA ALA A 245 -0.75 15.18 1.29
C ALA A 245 -1.39 13.79 1.35
N ARG A 246 -2.67 13.71 1.68
CA ARG A 246 -3.40 12.45 1.62
C ARG A 246 -3.64 12.03 0.18
N GLY A 247 -3.74 10.70 -0.06
CA GLY A 247 -4.01 10.15 -1.38
C GLY A 247 -4.89 8.91 -1.30
N GLU A 248 -5.67 8.71 -2.35
CA GLU A 248 -6.42 7.49 -2.60
C GLU A 248 -5.60 6.54 -3.49
N GLY A 249 -5.92 5.27 -3.49
CA GLY A 249 -5.32 4.31 -4.40
C GLY A 249 -5.63 2.88 -4.02
N ILE A 250 -5.66 2.04 -5.05
CA ILE A 250 -5.71 0.58 -4.94
C ILE A 250 -4.54 0.01 -5.70
N GLY A 251 -3.75 -0.84 -5.06
CA GLY A 251 -2.63 -1.53 -5.69
C GLY A 251 -2.67 -3.02 -5.41
N VAL A 252 -2.42 -3.83 -6.42
CA VAL A 252 -2.39 -5.30 -6.32
C VAL A 252 -1.18 -5.83 -7.06
N ILE A 253 -0.48 -6.78 -6.43
CA ILE A 253 0.57 -7.56 -7.07
C ILE A 253 0.36 -9.05 -6.82
N VAL A 254 0.71 -9.86 -7.83
CA VAL A 254 0.68 -11.32 -7.78
C VAL A 254 2.10 -11.84 -7.72
N ILE A 255 2.39 -12.70 -6.74
CA ILE A 255 3.75 -13.15 -6.41
C ILE A 255 3.81 -14.67 -6.44
N LYS A 256 4.88 -15.22 -7.06
CA LYS A 256 5.22 -16.64 -7.05
C LYS A 256 6.70 -16.83 -6.70
N ARG A 257 7.13 -18.04 -6.40
CA ARG A 257 8.56 -18.36 -6.41
C ARG A 257 9.13 -18.14 -7.81
N LEU A 258 10.32 -17.57 -7.90
CA LEU A 258 10.95 -17.28 -9.19
C LEU A 258 11.18 -18.54 -10.03
N ASP A 259 11.62 -19.63 -9.42
CA ASP A 259 11.82 -20.91 -10.09
C ASP A 259 10.51 -21.49 -10.65
N SER A 260 9.42 -21.32 -9.92
CA SER A 260 8.08 -21.72 -10.37
C SER A 260 7.59 -20.82 -11.51
N ALA A 261 7.75 -19.51 -11.41
CA ALA A 261 7.36 -18.58 -12.46
C ALA A 261 8.09 -18.86 -13.79
N ILE A 262 9.40 -19.14 -13.72
CA ILE A 262 10.20 -19.51 -14.92
C ILE A 262 9.71 -20.82 -15.52
N ARG A 263 9.49 -21.85 -14.69
CA ARG A 263 9.00 -23.17 -15.13
C ARG A 263 7.63 -23.07 -15.80
N ASP A 264 6.74 -22.24 -15.22
CA ASP A 264 5.35 -22.08 -15.68
C ASP A 264 5.24 -21.14 -16.90
N GLY A 265 6.34 -20.47 -17.29
CA GLY A 265 6.39 -19.55 -18.42
C GLY A 265 5.74 -18.18 -18.11
N ASP A 266 5.64 -17.81 -16.84
CA ASP A 266 5.04 -16.54 -16.43
C ASP A 266 5.93 -15.34 -16.82
N THR A 267 5.33 -14.21 -17.10
CA THR A 267 6.06 -12.96 -17.29
C THR A 267 6.59 -12.45 -15.96
N VAL A 268 7.90 -12.44 -15.77
CA VAL A 268 8.54 -11.88 -14.57
C VAL A 268 8.71 -10.37 -14.74
N ARG A 269 8.00 -9.58 -13.95
CA ARG A 269 8.04 -8.10 -13.98
C ARG A 269 9.08 -7.53 -13.04
N ALA A 270 9.26 -8.16 -11.88
CA ALA A 270 10.28 -7.81 -10.90
C ALA A 270 10.63 -9.03 -10.05
N VAL A 271 11.82 -8.99 -9.42
CA VAL A 271 12.27 -10.05 -8.52
C VAL A 271 12.45 -9.49 -7.12
N ILE A 272 11.72 -10.05 -6.15
CA ILE A 272 11.86 -9.74 -4.73
C ILE A 272 12.94 -10.65 -4.15
N ARG A 273 14.03 -10.06 -3.70
CA ARG A 273 15.18 -10.80 -3.15
C ARG A 273 15.04 -11.01 -1.64
N SER A 274 14.40 -10.09 -0.94
CA SER A 274 14.10 -10.16 0.48
C SER A 274 13.03 -9.14 0.84
N SER A 275 12.39 -9.37 1.98
CA SER A 275 11.59 -8.37 2.70
C SER A 275 11.83 -8.54 4.20
N SER A 276 11.65 -7.47 4.97
CA SER A 276 11.80 -7.49 6.42
C SER A 276 11.00 -6.37 7.04
N SER A 277 10.57 -6.59 8.27
CA SER A 277 9.92 -5.60 9.12
C SER A 277 10.60 -5.56 10.50
N ASN A 278 10.57 -4.40 11.15
CA ASN A 278 10.97 -4.25 12.54
C ASN A 278 10.10 -3.21 13.25
N GLN A 279 10.43 -2.89 14.49
CA GLN A 279 9.78 -1.87 15.30
C GLN A 279 10.82 -0.86 15.79
N ASP A 280 10.41 0.41 15.87
CA ASP A 280 11.27 1.51 16.36
C ASP A 280 11.58 1.38 17.86
N GLY A 281 10.72 0.69 18.62
CA GLY A 281 10.80 0.61 20.07
C GLY A 281 10.39 1.94 20.71
N LYS A 282 10.93 2.23 21.89
CA LYS A 282 10.65 3.49 22.58
C LYS A 282 11.45 4.63 21.97
N THR A 283 10.76 5.60 21.37
CA THR A 283 11.30 6.86 20.84
C THR A 283 10.91 8.04 21.75
N PRO A 284 11.47 9.23 21.59
CA PRO A 284 11.09 10.41 22.39
C PRO A 284 9.60 10.78 22.30
N GLY A 285 8.95 10.49 21.18
CA GLY A 285 7.51 10.67 20.97
C GLY A 285 6.96 9.54 20.12
N ILE A 286 5.71 9.13 20.35
CA ILE A 286 5.08 8.00 19.65
C ILE A 286 5.01 8.18 18.13
N THR A 287 4.99 9.41 17.65
CA THR A 287 4.95 9.77 16.23
C THR A 287 6.34 9.97 15.62
N GLN A 288 7.42 9.85 16.43
CA GLN A 288 8.78 10.13 15.97
C GLN A 288 9.48 8.84 15.56
N PRO A 289 10.00 8.76 14.29
CA PRO A 289 10.71 7.57 13.82
C PRO A 289 12.09 7.41 14.45
N SER A 290 12.62 6.19 14.42
CA SER A 290 13.96 5.84 14.91
C SER A 290 14.95 5.65 13.78
N LYS A 291 15.91 6.56 13.66
CA LYS A 291 17.03 6.44 12.70
C LYS A 291 17.75 5.10 12.82
N ASP A 292 18.04 4.67 14.05
CA ASP A 292 18.83 3.45 14.28
C ASP A 292 18.04 2.17 13.95
N ALA A 293 16.72 2.18 14.15
CA ALA A 293 15.87 1.08 13.72
C ALA A 293 15.82 0.98 12.18
N GLN A 294 15.73 2.11 11.48
CA GLN A 294 15.77 2.13 10.00
C GLN A 294 17.14 1.63 9.48
N VAL A 295 18.25 2.07 10.05
CA VAL A 295 19.60 1.57 9.68
C VAL A 295 19.71 0.05 9.87
N ARG A 296 19.22 -0.47 11.01
CA ARG A 296 19.22 -1.92 11.26
C ARG A 296 18.40 -2.64 10.22
N LEU A 297 17.14 -2.19 9.98
CA LEU A 297 16.24 -2.82 9.02
C LEU A 297 16.85 -2.91 7.62
N ILE A 298 17.40 -1.81 7.11
CA ILE A 298 18.06 -1.79 5.80
C ILE A 298 19.19 -2.85 5.76
N ARG A 299 20.09 -2.83 6.72
CA ARG A 299 21.23 -3.75 6.75
C ARG A 299 20.83 -5.22 6.89
N ASP A 300 19.87 -5.48 7.76
CA ASP A 300 19.38 -6.84 8.03
C ASP A 300 18.66 -7.42 6.80
N THR A 301 17.91 -6.60 6.06
CA THR A 301 17.23 -7.00 4.82
C THR A 301 18.25 -7.39 3.74
N TYR A 302 19.31 -6.60 3.53
CA TYR A 302 20.36 -6.94 2.59
C TYR A 302 21.15 -8.18 3.02
N LYS A 303 21.47 -8.30 4.31
CA LYS A 303 22.13 -9.49 4.87
C LYS A 303 21.30 -10.75 4.67
N LYS A 304 19.98 -10.67 4.95
CA LYS A 304 19.04 -11.79 4.74
C LYS A 304 18.97 -12.23 3.28
N ALA A 305 19.11 -11.29 2.34
CA ALA A 305 19.14 -11.56 0.91
C ALA A 305 20.52 -12.05 0.39
N GLY A 306 21.57 -11.95 1.18
CA GLY A 306 22.94 -12.18 0.72
C GLY A 306 23.38 -11.20 -0.37
N LEU A 307 22.87 -9.95 -0.36
CA LEU A 307 23.13 -8.95 -1.40
C LEU A 307 24.22 -7.98 -1.01
N ASP A 308 25.05 -7.63 -1.99
CA ASP A 308 26.04 -6.56 -1.87
C ASP A 308 25.36 -5.19 -2.01
N MET A 309 25.41 -4.40 -0.95
CA MET A 309 24.84 -3.06 -0.92
C MET A 309 25.50 -2.09 -1.93
N SER A 310 26.73 -2.36 -2.37
CA SER A 310 27.44 -1.55 -3.37
C SER A 310 26.79 -1.58 -4.76
N LEU A 311 25.93 -2.56 -5.02
CA LEU A 311 25.21 -2.71 -6.28
C LEU A 311 23.90 -1.92 -6.32
N THR A 312 23.47 -1.34 -5.19
CA THR A 312 22.26 -0.53 -5.13
C THR A 312 22.45 0.78 -5.87
N ARG A 313 21.48 1.17 -6.68
CA ARG A 313 21.50 2.42 -7.46
C ARG A 313 20.39 3.38 -7.07
N TYR A 314 19.28 2.84 -6.60
CA TYR A 314 18.10 3.60 -6.22
C TYR A 314 17.54 3.06 -4.90
N PHE A 315 17.09 3.96 -4.04
CA PHE A 315 16.41 3.67 -2.80
C PHE A 315 15.11 4.46 -2.76
N GLU A 316 13.98 3.80 -2.90
CA GLU A 316 12.69 4.42 -2.70
C GLU A 316 12.49 4.67 -1.20
N ALA A 317 12.56 5.91 -0.80
CA ALA A 317 12.37 6.32 0.58
C ALA A 317 10.87 6.47 0.92
N HIS A 318 10.55 6.52 2.20
CA HIS A 318 9.22 6.91 2.64
C HIS A 318 8.91 8.37 2.24
N GLY A 319 9.87 9.28 2.45
CA GLY A 319 9.89 10.62 1.87
C GLY A 319 8.60 11.41 2.06
N THR A 320 8.05 11.44 3.26
CA THR A 320 6.70 11.96 3.51
C THR A 320 6.57 13.48 3.39
N GLY A 321 7.68 14.22 3.30
CA GLY A 321 7.67 15.68 3.32
C GLY A 321 7.42 16.24 4.72
N THR A 322 7.78 15.50 5.78
CA THR A 322 7.63 15.96 7.15
C THR A 322 8.92 16.55 7.71
N PRO A 323 8.86 17.68 8.45
CA PRO A 323 10.07 18.35 8.97
C PRO A 323 10.93 17.48 9.88
N ILE A 324 10.34 16.47 10.53
CA ILE A 324 11.03 15.55 11.44
C ILE A 324 11.42 14.25 10.74
N GLY A 325 10.52 13.65 9.95
CA GLY A 325 10.70 12.33 9.35
C GLY A 325 11.79 12.32 8.30
N ASP A 326 11.73 13.22 7.34
CA ASP A 326 12.65 13.25 6.21
C ASP A 326 14.15 13.38 6.61
N PRO A 327 14.53 14.28 7.54
CA PRO A 327 15.91 14.34 8.01
C PRO A 327 16.38 13.07 8.75
N ILE A 328 15.50 12.40 9.47
CA ILE A 328 15.78 11.13 10.16
C ILE A 328 16.04 10.03 9.14
N GLU A 329 15.14 9.91 8.14
CA GLU A 329 15.26 8.90 7.08
C GLU A 329 16.49 9.13 6.20
N ALA A 330 16.72 10.37 5.73
CA ALA A 330 17.91 10.70 4.94
C ALA A 330 19.20 10.34 5.67
N ARG A 331 19.27 10.62 6.98
CA ARG A 331 20.43 10.21 7.81
C ARG A 331 20.55 8.71 7.93
N ALA A 332 19.43 7.98 8.05
CA ALA A 332 19.44 6.53 8.15
C ALA A 332 19.95 5.88 6.85
N ILE A 333 19.43 6.33 5.69
CA ILE A 333 19.89 5.88 4.37
C ILE A 333 21.39 6.17 4.23
N GLY A 334 21.82 7.41 4.49
CA GLY A 334 23.22 7.80 4.43
C GLY A 334 24.12 6.95 5.33
N MET A 335 23.71 6.67 6.58
CA MET A 335 24.46 5.80 7.50
C MET A 335 24.51 4.34 7.05
N ALA A 336 23.46 3.84 6.43
CA ALA A 336 23.42 2.48 5.92
C ALA A 336 24.39 2.31 4.73
N PHE A 337 24.35 3.26 3.78
CA PHE A 337 25.02 3.12 2.47
C PHE A 337 26.37 3.83 2.32
N ARG A 338 26.76 4.78 3.20
CA ARG A 338 27.96 5.64 3.03
C ARG A 338 29.26 4.92 2.69
N ARG A 339 29.41 3.64 3.10
CA ARG A 339 30.62 2.85 2.84
C ARG A 339 30.66 2.23 1.44
N TYR A 340 29.53 2.27 0.73
CA TYR A 340 29.30 1.58 -0.53
C TYR A 340 29.13 2.55 -1.69
N MET A 341 29.02 3.86 -1.43
CA MET A 341 28.75 4.91 -2.41
C MET A 341 29.93 5.85 -2.56
N SER A 342 30.10 6.38 -3.76
CA SER A 342 31.09 7.42 -4.09
C SER A 342 30.46 8.42 -5.06
N PRO A 343 31.12 9.55 -5.35
CA PRO A 343 30.64 10.50 -6.37
C PRO A 343 30.42 9.85 -7.75
N GLU A 344 31.24 8.85 -8.10
CA GLU A 344 31.16 8.12 -9.37
C GLU A 344 30.07 7.02 -9.37
N LYS A 345 29.63 6.62 -8.17
CA LYS A 345 28.59 5.61 -7.96
C LYS A 345 27.59 6.10 -6.91
N PRO A 346 26.81 7.14 -7.23
CA PRO A 346 25.83 7.68 -6.29
C PRO A 346 24.68 6.70 -6.05
N LEU A 347 24.04 6.82 -4.88
CA LEU A 347 22.72 6.27 -4.61
C LEU A 347 21.70 7.37 -4.89
N TYR A 348 20.75 7.09 -5.76
CA TYR A 348 19.60 7.97 -5.98
C TYR A 348 18.52 7.67 -4.94
N VAL A 349 17.86 8.72 -4.45
CA VAL A 349 16.80 8.64 -3.45
C VAL A 349 15.60 9.46 -3.92
#